data_a39cd1b151ba6ea353e0981fb3446200
#
_entry.id   a39cd1b151ba6ea353e0981fb3446200
#
_cell.length_a   1.000
_cell.length_b   1.000
_cell.length_c   1.000
_cell.angle_alpha   90.00
_cell.angle_beta   90.00
_cell.angle_gamma   90.00
#
_symmetry.space_group_name_H-M   'P 1'
#
loop_
_entity.id
_entity.type
_entity.pdbx_description
1 polymer ?
#
loop_
_entity_poly.entity_id
_entity_poly.type
_entity_poly.pdbx_seq_one_letter_code
_entity_poly.pdbx_strand_id
1 'polypeptide(L)'
;MYGEFDNIKICGIASAAPKRVVDNEIIAEKLGNRRAKKQVALTGIKHRHLMDKGQSAADLSCVCGEKLLNELGWNRDEIRVIVNVTQSPDFHTPSTAMLIQKRLHIGQDCLAFDVNLGCTGYVSGLQIISALLQNTGGKGL
;
A
#
# COMPACT_ATOMS: atom_id res chain seq x y z
N MET A 1 5.05 20.08 -11.71
CA MET A 1 6.42 19.81 -11.23
C MET A 1 6.88 18.55 -11.95
N TYR A 2 7.97 18.62 -12.67
CA TYR A 2 8.61 17.48 -13.32
C TYR A 2 9.86 17.13 -12.53
N GLY A 3 10.06 15.84 -12.23
CA GLY A 3 11.29 15.34 -11.64
C GLY A 3 11.81 14.22 -12.52
N GLU A 4 13.08 14.26 -12.86
CA GLU A 4 13.79 13.15 -13.49
C GLU A 4 14.61 12.45 -12.42
N PHE A 5 14.58 11.13 -12.44
CA PHE A 5 15.32 10.28 -11.52
C PHE A 5 16.18 9.32 -12.34
N ASP A 6 17.49 9.48 -12.21
CA ASP A 6 18.43 8.60 -12.88
C ASP A 6 18.58 7.27 -12.11
N ASN A 7 18.68 6.18 -12.86
CA ASN A 7 18.95 4.85 -12.30
C ASN A 7 17.88 4.31 -11.33
N ILE A 8 16.66 4.86 -11.33
CA ILE A 8 15.53 4.35 -10.58
C ILE A 8 14.60 3.58 -11.53
N LYS A 9 14.19 2.38 -11.12
CA LYS A 9 13.25 1.56 -11.88
C LYS A 9 12.28 0.84 -10.95
N ILE A 10 11.07 0.59 -11.43
CA ILE A 10 10.12 -0.31 -10.78
C ILE A 10 10.52 -1.74 -11.14
N CYS A 11 10.93 -2.53 -10.14
CA CYS A 11 11.40 -3.91 -10.34
C CYS A 11 10.28 -4.95 -10.22
N GLY A 12 9.20 -4.62 -9.51
CA GLY A 12 8.07 -5.51 -9.33
C GLY A 12 6.87 -4.80 -8.74
N ILE A 13 5.71 -5.40 -8.90
CA ILE A 13 4.45 -4.96 -8.33
C ILE A 13 3.75 -6.19 -7.77
N ALA A 14 3.31 -6.14 -6.52
CA ALA A 14 2.48 -7.17 -5.91
C ALA A 14 1.18 -6.56 -5.38
N SER A 15 0.14 -7.36 -5.38
CA SER A 15 -1.16 -6.97 -4.82
C SER A 15 -1.70 -8.07 -3.92
N ALA A 16 -2.44 -7.67 -2.88
CA ALA A 16 -3.17 -8.56 -2.00
C ALA A 16 -4.56 -7.99 -1.74
N ALA A 17 -5.52 -8.88 -1.58
CA ALA A 17 -6.88 -8.52 -1.23
C ALA A 17 -7.42 -9.48 -0.16
N PRO A 18 -8.27 -9.01 0.75
CA PRO A 18 -8.96 -9.88 1.70
C PRO A 18 -9.80 -10.94 0.98
N LYS A 19 -10.03 -12.08 1.62
CA LYS A 19 -10.80 -13.18 1.02
C LYS A 19 -12.29 -12.88 0.90
N ARG A 20 -12.84 -12.12 1.86
CA ARG A 20 -14.28 -11.85 1.90
C ARG A 20 -14.68 -10.89 0.80
N VAL A 21 -15.52 -11.38 -0.11
CA VAL A 21 -16.14 -10.60 -1.19
C VAL A 21 -17.54 -10.18 -0.80
N VAL A 22 -17.88 -8.94 -1.08
CA VAL A 22 -19.20 -8.38 -0.82
C VAL A 22 -19.77 -7.79 -2.11
N ASP A 23 -21.04 -8.09 -2.39
CA ASP A 23 -21.76 -7.52 -3.50
C ASP A 23 -22.34 -6.15 -3.11
N ASN A 24 -21.95 -5.13 -3.87
CA ASN A 24 -22.37 -3.76 -3.60
C ASN A 24 -23.85 -3.51 -3.95
N GLU A 25 -24.44 -4.24 -4.89
CA GLU A 25 -25.84 -4.13 -5.22
C GLU A 25 -26.70 -4.65 -4.07
N ILE A 26 -26.33 -5.80 -3.50
CA ILE A 26 -27.02 -6.35 -2.31
C ILE A 26 -26.93 -5.40 -1.12
N ILE A 27 -25.78 -4.78 -0.89
CA ILE A 27 -25.64 -3.79 0.18
C ILE A 27 -26.51 -2.57 -0.08
N ALA A 28 -26.50 -2.05 -1.31
CA ALA A 28 -27.30 -0.89 -1.67
C ALA A 28 -28.80 -1.15 -1.52
N GLU A 29 -29.26 -2.38 -1.79
CA GLU A 29 -30.61 -2.82 -1.56
C GLU A 29 -30.98 -2.88 -0.08
N LYS A 30 -30.14 -3.54 0.73
CA LYS A 30 -30.34 -3.64 2.18
C LYS A 30 -30.37 -2.30 2.88
N LEU A 31 -29.58 -1.33 2.41
CA LEU A 31 -29.59 0.03 2.93
C LEU A 31 -30.80 0.86 2.48
N GLY A 32 -31.63 0.34 1.54
CA GLY A 32 -32.78 1.06 0.98
C GLY A 32 -32.42 2.41 0.33
N ASN A 33 -31.13 2.60 0.03
CA ASN A 33 -30.61 3.91 -0.35
C ASN A 33 -30.49 4.03 -1.87
N ARG A 34 -31.41 4.79 -2.48
CA ARG A 34 -31.41 5.08 -3.92
C ARG A 34 -30.07 5.68 -4.41
N ARG A 35 -29.40 6.46 -3.55
CA ARG A 35 -28.11 7.05 -3.87
C ARG A 35 -27.00 5.99 -3.96
N ALA A 36 -27.04 4.96 -3.10
CA ALA A 36 -26.08 3.85 -3.14
C ALA A 36 -26.23 3.05 -4.45
N LYS A 37 -27.46 2.73 -4.88
CA LYS A 37 -27.71 2.06 -6.18
C LYS A 37 -27.17 2.89 -7.35
N LYS A 38 -27.41 4.21 -7.33
CA LYS A 38 -26.90 5.10 -8.37
C LYS A 38 -25.36 5.15 -8.38
N GLN A 39 -24.73 5.12 -7.23
CA GLN A 39 -23.26 5.08 -7.10
C GLN A 39 -22.67 3.78 -7.69
N VAL A 40 -23.24 2.62 -7.40
CA VAL A 40 -22.81 1.35 -7.98
C VAL A 40 -22.92 1.38 -9.50
N ALA A 41 -24.03 1.90 -10.03
CA ALA A 41 -24.24 2.02 -11.48
C ALA A 41 -23.22 2.99 -12.13
N LEU A 42 -22.90 4.10 -11.48
CA LEU A 42 -21.95 5.10 -12.01
C LEU A 42 -20.50 4.62 -11.96
N THR A 43 -20.10 3.92 -10.90
CA THR A 43 -18.71 3.46 -10.72
C THR A 43 -18.42 2.15 -11.43
N GLY A 44 -19.47 1.35 -11.69
CA GLY A 44 -19.34 -0.01 -12.21
C GLY A 44 -18.72 -1.02 -11.21
N ILE A 45 -18.49 -0.59 -9.97
CA ILE A 45 -17.89 -1.44 -8.93
C ILE A 45 -18.95 -2.34 -8.33
N LYS A 46 -19.08 -3.55 -8.83
CA LYS A 46 -20.09 -4.52 -8.37
C LYS A 46 -19.66 -5.24 -7.10
N HIS A 47 -18.41 -5.59 -6.98
CA HIS A 47 -17.86 -6.33 -5.84
C HIS A 47 -16.70 -5.59 -5.19
N ARG A 48 -16.53 -5.80 -3.90
CA ARG A 48 -15.36 -5.32 -3.16
C ARG A 48 -14.92 -6.36 -2.13
N HIS A 49 -13.63 -6.38 -1.87
CA HIS A 49 -13.05 -7.17 -0.81
C HIS A 49 -13.10 -6.38 0.50
N LEU A 50 -13.51 -7.03 1.58
CA LEU A 50 -13.53 -6.45 2.92
C LEU A 50 -12.66 -7.27 3.85
N MET A 51 -11.87 -6.57 4.65
CA MET A 51 -11.09 -7.19 5.71
C MET A 51 -12.02 -7.81 6.76
N ASP A 52 -11.58 -8.92 7.32
CA ASP A 52 -12.24 -9.54 8.47
C ASP A 52 -11.80 -8.83 9.76
N LYS A 53 -12.54 -9.09 10.84
CA LYS A 53 -12.22 -8.49 12.14
C LYS A 53 -10.80 -8.89 12.55
N GLY A 54 -9.99 -7.90 12.89
CA GLY A 54 -8.59 -8.08 13.30
C GLY A 54 -7.57 -8.07 12.15
N GLN A 55 -8.00 -7.99 10.89
CA GLN A 55 -7.11 -7.69 9.77
C GLN A 55 -6.91 -6.20 9.59
N SER A 56 -5.73 -5.83 9.13
CA SER A 56 -5.35 -4.44 8.90
C SER A 56 -4.72 -4.22 7.52
N ALA A 57 -4.54 -2.96 7.12
CA ALA A 57 -3.83 -2.63 5.90
C ALA A 57 -2.35 -3.09 5.96
N ALA A 58 -1.73 -3.01 7.13
CA ALA A 58 -0.37 -3.51 7.33
C ALA A 58 -0.24 -5.01 7.06
N ASP A 59 -1.26 -5.82 7.38
CA ASP A 59 -1.24 -7.27 7.09
C ASP A 59 -1.15 -7.52 5.59
N LEU A 60 -1.96 -6.81 4.79
CA LEU A 60 -1.92 -6.92 3.33
C LEU A 60 -0.59 -6.41 2.75
N SER A 61 -0.08 -5.30 3.27
CA SER A 61 1.21 -4.73 2.86
C SER A 61 2.36 -5.70 3.15
N CYS A 62 2.34 -6.37 4.30
CA CYS A 62 3.35 -7.39 4.63
C CYS A 62 3.28 -8.58 3.67
N VAL A 63 2.08 -9.06 3.32
CA VAL A 63 1.93 -10.14 2.33
C VAL A 63 2.51 -9.74 0.97
N CYS A 64 2.24 -8.51 0.51
CA CYS A 64 2.81 -7.98 -0.73
C CYS A 64 4.34 -7.84 -0.64
N GLY A 65 4.85 -7.29 0.46
CA GLY A 65 6.27 -7.09 0.70
C GLY A 65 7.05 -8.40 0.72
N GLU A 66 6.57 -9.40 1.46
CA GLU A 66 7.17 -10.75 1.48
C GLU A 66 7.21 -11.38 0.08
N LYS A 67 6.10 -11.27 -0.64
CA LYS A 67 6.03 -11.78 -2.01
C LYS A 67 7.07 -11.12 -2.92
N LEU A 68 7.15 -9.79 -2.90
CA LEU A 68 8.13 -9.05 -3.70
C LEU A 68 9.57 -9.40 -3.33
N LEU A 69 9.91 -9.42 -2.04
CA LEU A 69 11.24 -9.75 -1.58
C LEU A 69 11.68 -11.14 -2.06
N ASN A 70 10.77 -12.12 -1.96
CA ASN A 70 11.05 -13.50 -2.36
C ASN A 70 11.15 -13.64 -3.90
N GLU A 71 10.22 -13.06 -4.66
CA GLU A 71 10.20 -13.18 -6.13
C GLU A 71 11.36 -12.43 -6.79
N LEU A 72 11.78 -11.31 -6.21
CA LEU A 72 12.91 -10.52 -6.71
C LEU A 72 14.27 -11.02 -6.17
N GLY A 73 14.27 -11.95 -5.23
CA GLY A 73 15.50 -12.41 -4.55
C GLY A 73 16.20 -11.27 -3.80
N TRP A 74 15.45 -10.31 -3.26
CA TRP A 74 16.03 -9.17 -2.58
C TRP A 74 16.38 -9.50 -1.13
N ASN A 75 17.61 -9.13 -0.72
CA ASN A 75 17.97 -9.19 0.68
C ASN A 75 17.29 -8.04 1.45
N ARG A 76 16.75 -8.33 2.62
CA ARG A 76 16.11 -7.35 3.50
C ARG A 76 17.07 -6.24 3.94
N ASP A 77 18.35 -6.54 4.07
CA ASP A 77 19.39 -5.58 4.43
C ASP A 77 19.68 -4.55 3.31
N GLU A 78 19.18 -4.77 2.10
CA GLU A 78 19.29 -3.82 0.99
C GLU A 78 18.12 -2.83 0.92
N ILE A 79 17.06 -3.03 1.73
CA ILE A 79 15.92 -2.13 1.77
C ILE A 79 16.27 -0.91 2.60
N ARG A 80 16.28 0.25 1.95
CA ARG A 80 16.65 1.54 2.55
C ARG A 80 15.46 2.45 2.80
N VAL A 81 14.35 2.24 2.09
CA VAL A 81 13.17 3.09 2.20
C VAL A 81 11.90 2.26 2.13
N ILE A 82 10.97 2.53 3.03
CA ILE A 82 9.58 2.04 2.99
C ILE A 82 8.65 3.25 3.03
N VAL A 83 7.84 3.41 1.99
CA VAL A 83 6.82 4.46 1.90
C VAL A 83 5.44 3.82 1.88
N ASN A 84 4.73 3.90 2.99
CA ASN A 84 3.37 3.40 3.08
C ASN A 84 2.38 4.53 2.82
N VAL A 85 1.71 4.50 1.69
CA VAL A 85 0.71 5.52 1.31
C VAL A 85 -0.67 5.06 1.73
N THR A 86 -1.24 5.73 2.71
CA THR A 86 -2.55 5.35 3.26
C THR A 86 -3.28 6.54 3.89
N GLN A 87 -4.61 6.58 3.75
CA GLN A 87 -5.49 7.50 4.50
C GLN A 87 -6.06 6.85 5.77
N SER A 88 -5.80 5.56 5.96
CA SER A 88 -6.29 4.79 7.11
C SER A 88 -5.15 3.98 7.72
N PRO A 89 -4.15 4.64 8.33
CA PRO A 89 -3.06 3.95 8.99
C PRO A 89 -3.56 3.12 10.17
N ASP A 90 -2.89 2.03 10.48
CA ASP A 90 -3.22 1.20 11.65
C ASP A 90 -3.00 1.99 12.95
N PHE A 91 -1.95 2.82 12.98
CA PHE A 91 -1.61 3.71 14.08
C PHE A 91 -1.05 5.03 13.54
N HIS A 92 -1.25 6.11 14.29
CA HIS A 92 -0.58 7.38 13.99
C HIS A 92 0.87 7.39 14.46
N THR A 93 1.16 6.71 15.56
CA THR A 93 2.49 6.62 16.16
C THR A 93 2.63 5.29 16.93
N PRO A 94 3.62 4.45 16.61
CA PRO A 94 4.54 4.56 15.46
C PRO A 94 3.80 4.44 14.13
N SER A 95 4.43 4.89 13.02
CA SER A 95 3.81 4.79 11.69
C SER A 95 3.57 3.33 11.28
N THR A 96 2.57 3.11 10.44
CA THR A 96 2.28 1.78 9.89
C THR A 96 3.47 1.23 9.10
N ALA A 97 4.22 2.09 8.40
CA ALA A 97 5.45 1.69 7.70
C ALA A 97 6.49 1.08 8.64
N MET A 98 6.64 1.58 9.87
CA MET A 98 7.54 0.98 10.88
C MET A 98 7.07 -0.39 11.35
N LEU A 99 5.75 -0.63 11.42
CA LEU A 99 5.21 -1.96 11.68
C LEU A 99 5.51 -2.92 10.55
N ILE A 100 5.34 -2.47 9.29
CA ILE A 100 5.66 -3.24 8.09
C ILE A 100 7.15 -3.58 8.09
N GLN A 101 8.03 -2.60 8.35
CA GLN A 101 9.47 -2.80 8.47
C GLN A 101 9.82 -3.91 9.47
N LYS A 102 9.26 -3.83 10.68
CA LYS A 102 9.47 -4.82 11.74
C LYS A 102 8.99 -6.22 11.33
N ARG A 103 7.78 -6.31 10.76
CA ARG A 103 7.17 -7.58 10.35
C ARG A 103 7.88 -8.24 9.19
N LEU A 104 8.41 -7.45 8.27
CA LEU A 104 9.24 -7.94 7.15
C LEU A 104 10.69 -8.21 7.57
N HIS A 105 11.04 -8.04 8.84
CA HIS A 105 12.40 -8.23 9.36
C HIS A 105 13.45 -7.36 8.63
N ILE A 106 13.06 -6.17 8.21
CA ILE A 106 13.96 -5.19 7.57
C ILE A 106 14.71 -4.45 8.68
N GLY A 107 16.03 -4.31 8.50
CA GLY A 107 16.92 -3.71 9.48
C GLY A 107 16.62 -2.24 9.80
N GLN A 108 17.31 -1.71 10.81
CA GLN A 108 17.11 -0.34 11.28
C GLN A 108 17.69 0.73 10.35
N ASP A 109 18.58 0.34 9.44
CA ASP A 109 19.15 1.23 8.42
C ASP A 109 18.17 1.41 7.23
N CYS A 110 16.93 1.77 7.57
CA CYS A 110 15.83 1.94 6.63
C CYS A 110 14.92 3.09 7.10
N LEU A 111 14.64 4.03 6.21
CA LEU A 111 13.65 5.07 6.43
C LEU A 111 12.25 4.48 6.22
N ALA A 112 11.41 4.48 7.25
CA ALA A 112 10.05 3.94 7.19
C ALA A 112 9.04 4.96 7.71
N PHE A 113 8.13 5.40 6.84
CA PHE A 113 7.11 6.40 7.21
C PHE A 113 5.86 6.30 6.35
N ASP A 114 4.76 6.83 6.90
CA ASP A 114 3.48 6.90 6.22
C ASP A 114 3.31 8.24 5.48
N VAL A 115 2.65 8.20 4.34
CA VAL A 115 2.21 9.38 3.58
C VAL A 115 0.69 9.38 3.53
N ASN A 116 0.07 10.39 4.13
CA ASN A 116 -1.39 10.51 4.17
C ASN A 116 -1.91 11.19 2.90
N LEU A 117 -2.02 10.40 1.84
CA LEU A 117 -2.58 10.83 0.56
C LEU A 117 -3.57 9.78 0.02
N GLY A 118 -4.57 10.26 -0.73
CA GLY A 118 -5.57 9.41 -1.40
C GLY A 118 -5.19 9.06 -2.82
N CYS A 119 -6.05 9.40 -3.78
CA CYS A 119 -5.95 8.97 -5.18
C CYS A 119 -4.63 9.34 -5.87
N THR A 120 -4.02 10.47 -5.52
CA THR A 120 -2.72 10.91 -6.04
C THR A 120 -1.53 10.30 -5.29
N GLY A 121 -1.80 9.57 -4.20
CA GLY A 121 -0.79 9.06 -3.30
C GLY A 121 0.19 8.10 -3.97
N TYR A 122 -0.27 7.27 -4.90
CA TYR A 122 0.61 6.37 -5.64
C TYR A 122 1.73 7.12 -6.38
N VAL A 123 1.36 8.14 -7.16
CA VAL A 123 2.34 8.92 -7.92
C VAL A 123 3.27 9.70 -6.97
N SER A 124 2.70 10.30 -5.93
CA SER A 124 3.48 11.03 -4.92
C SER A 124 4.42 10.09 -4.16
N GLY A 125 3.95 8.90 -3.80
CA GLY A 125 4.78 7.88 -3.15
C GLY A 125 5.95 7.44 -4.01
N LEU A 126 5.72 7.19 -5.29
CA LEU A 126 6.79 6.87 -6.26
C LEU A 126 7.82 8.01 -6.36
N GLN A 127 7.37 9.26 -6.41
CA GLN A 127 8.26 10.41 -6.46
C GLN A 127 9.10 10.53 -5.18
N ILE A 128 8.48 10.38 -4.02
CA ILE A 128 9.16 10.44 -2.72
C ILE A 128 10.21 9.34 -2.59
N ILE A 129 9.83 8.08 -2.85
CA ILE A 129 10.76 6.95 -2.72
C ILE A 129 11.92 7.06 -3.71
N SER A 130 11.65 7.51 -4.95
CA SER A 130 12.68 7.72 -5.96
C SER A 130 13.69 8.77 -5.53
N ALA A 131 13.22 9.92 -5.02
CA ALA A 131 14.08 10.99 -4.52
C ALA A 131 14.96 10.55 -3.34
N LEU A 132 14.41 9.74 -2.43
CA LEU A 132 15.16 9.21 -1.29
C LEU A 132 16.21 8.19 -1.74
N LEU A 133 15.85 7.27 -2.63
CA LEU A 133 16.78 6.24 -3.12
C LEU A 133 17.93 6.81 -3.93
N GLN A 134 17.76 7.93 -4.62
CA GLN A 134 18.88 8.63 -5.27
C GLN A 134 19.98 9.06 -4.29
N ASN A 135 19.59 9.36 -3.04
CA ASN A 135 20.54 9.79 -2.01
C ASN A 135 21.04 8.64 -1.14
N THR A 136 20.18 7.68 -0.82
CA THR A 136 20.52 6.57 0.08
C THR A 136 21.08 5.35 -0.66
N GLY A 137 20.81 5.25 -1.95
CA GLY A 137 21.02 4.01 -2.70
C GLY A 137 20.11 2.88 -2.22
N GLY A 138 20.43 1.65 -2.61
CA GLY A 138 19.70 0.47 -2.18
C GLY A 138 18.36 0.26 -2.88
N LYS A 139 17.41 -0.33 -2.16
CA LYS A 139 16.09 -0.72 -2.65
C LYS A 139 14.98 -0.13 -1.79
N GLY A 140 13.78 0.00 -2.36
CA GLY A 140 12.62 0.53 -1.65
C GLY A 140 11.35 -0.29 -1.87
N LEU A 141 10.45 -0.21 -0.91
CA LEU A 141 9.13 -0.81 -0.91
C LEU A 141 8.04 0.25 -0.73
#